data_ea133b3ef23acef75c0ade70b05974b6
#
_entry.id   ea133b3ef23acef75c0ade70b05974b6
#
_cell.length_a   1.000
_cell.length_b   1.000
_cell.length_c   1.000
_cell.angle_alpha   90.00
_cell.angle_beta   90.00
_cell.angle_gamma   90.00
#
_symmetry.space_group_name_H-M   'P 1'
#
loop_
_entity.id
_entity.type
_entity.pdbx_description
1 polymer ?
#
loop_
_entity_poly.entity_id
_entity_poly.type
_entity_poly.pdbx_seq_one_letter_code
_entity_poly.pdbx_strand_id
1 'polypeptide(L)'
;MKFSCKVITRSSRNEVVGLEKLSRLGLDFVRKDQDMPEVKVYTKAVPVDGKANKEVISLLAEAMGKPKSKIRIAKGETSNKKIIEVDD
;
A
#
# COMPACT_ATOMS: atom_id res chain seq x y z
N MET A 1 10.00 -0.44 7.04
CA MET A 1 8.58 -0.38 7.42
C MET A 1 7.77 -1.29 6.51
N LYS A 2 6.92 -2.10 7.08
CA LYS A 2 6.02 -2.98 6.32
C LYS A 2 4.59 -2.80 6.78
N PHE A 3 3.65 -2.89 5.85
CA PHE A 3 2.21 -2.89 6.17
C PHE A 3 1.44 -3.62 5.08
N SER A 4 0.24 -4.06 5.41
CA SER A 4 -0.62 -4.67 4.41
C SER A 4 -1.45 -3.58 3.71
N CYS A 5 -1.74 -3.83 2.46
CA CYS A 5 -2.49 -2.90 1.63
C CYS A 5 -3.59 -3.66 0.89
N LYS A 6 -4.83 -3.25 1.10
CA LYS A 6 -5.95 -3.76 0.32
C LYS A 6 -6.22 -2.79 -0.83
N VAL A 7 -6.15 -3.30 -2.04
CA VAL A 7 -6.33 -2.49 -3.25
C VAL A 7 -7.72 -2.71 -3.81
N ILE A 8 -8.44 -1.62 -3.99
CA ILE A 8 -9.76 -1.65 -4.62
C ILE A 8 -9.61 -0.97 -5.99
N THR A 9 -9.63 -1.80 -7.03
CA THR A 9 -9.49 -1.34 -8.43
C THR A 9 -10.82 -0.87 -8.99
N ARG A 10 -10.77 -0.20 -10.14
CA ARG A 10 -11.95 0.33 -10.83
C ARG A 10 -12.81 1.20 -9.92
N SER A 11 -12.18 1.89 -9.00
CA SER A 11 -12.86 2.81 -8.11
C SER A 11 -13.20 4.11 -8.86
N SER A 12 -14.16 4.85 -8.35
CA SER A 12 -14.50 6.17 -8.90
C SER A 12 -13.47 7.23 -8.54
N ARG A 13 -12.53 6.91 -7.66
CA ARG A 13 -11.51 7.87 -7.21
C ARG A 13 -10.20 7.16 -6.86
N ASN A 14 -9.13 7.95 -6.82
CA ASN A 14 -7.86 7.51 -6.28
C ASN A 14 -7.75 8.05 -4.86
N GLU A 15 -7.58 7.16 -3.88
CA GLU A 15 -7.54 7.58 -2.49
C GLU A 15 -6.79 6.55 -1.65
N VAL A 16 -6.04 7.02 -0.66
CA VAL A 16 -5.36 6.18 0.31
C VAL A 16 -5.98 6.43 1.68
N VAL A 17 -6.47 5.39 2.33
CA VAL A 17 -7.18 5.48 3.60
C VAL A 17 -6.49 4.60 4.64
N GLY A 18 -6.29 5.13 5.83
CA GLY A 18 -5.75 4.36 6.95
C GLY A 18 -4.27 4.56 7.23
N LEU A 19 -3.61 5.50 6.55
CA LEU A 19 -2.19 5.77 6.80
C LEU A 19 -1.92 6.20 8.25
N GLU A 20 -2.86 6.84 8.89
CA GLU A 20 -2.73 7.27 10.28
C GLU A 20 -2.51 6.09 11.23
N LYS A 21 -2.95 4.91 10.85
CA LYS A 21 -2.73 3.70 11.66
C LYS A 21 -1.26 3.34 11.76
N LEU A 22 -0.48 3.69 10.76
CA LEU A 22 0.95 3.38 10.73
C LEU A 22 1.70 4.12 11.83
N SER A 23 1.35 5.37 12.06
CA SER A 23 1.95 6.18 13.13
C SER A 23 1.51 5.72 14.51
N ARG A 24 0.23 5.37 14.65
CA ARG A 24 -0.36 4.98 15.92
C ARG A 24 0.20 3.70 16.50
N LEU A 25 0.46 2.73 15.64
CA LEU A 25 0.78 1.38 16.08
C LEU A 25 2.24 1.18 16.39
N GLY A 26 3.10 2.12 16.04
CA GLY A 26 4.52 1.95 16.23
C GLY A 26 4.99 0.69 15.51
N LEU A 27 5.43 0.83 14.28
CA LEU A 27 5.73 -0.32 13.41
C LEU A 27 6.78 -1.28 13.94
N ASP A 28 7.54 -0.86 14.93
CA ASP A 28 8.52 -1.71 15.60
C ASP A 28 7.89 -2.89 16.34
N PHE A 29 6.59 -2.80 16.62
CA PHE A 29 5.88 -3.85 17.32
C PHE A 29 5.20 -4.86 16.43
N VAL A 30 5.26 -4.68 15.13
CA VAL A 30 4.68 -5.64 14.18
C VAL A 30 5.58 -6.86 14.13
N ARG A 31 5.11 -7.98 14.68
CA ARG A 31 5.88 -9.22 14.79
C ARG A 31 5.44 -10.30 13.81
N LYS A 32 4.21 -10.23 13.33
CA LYS A 32 3.62 -11.22 12.43
C LYS A 32 2.86 -10.50 11.33
N ASP A 33 2.74 -11.15 10.19
CA ASP A 33 2.01 -10.59 9.05
C ASP A 33 0.57 -10.22 9.43
N GLN A 34 -0.05 -11.02 10.27
CA GLN A 34 -1.43 -10.79 10.72
C GLN A 34 -1.58 -9.58 11.63
N ASP A 35 -0.47 -9.13 12.23
CA ASP A 35 -0.47 -7.95 13.11
C ASP A 35 -0.19 -6.66 12.36
N MET A 36 0.08 -6.74 11.05
CA MET A 36 0.35 -5.56 10.24
C MET A 36 -0.89 -4.69 10.11
N PRO A 37 -0.73 -3.38 10.25
CA PRO A 37 -1.85 -2.48 9.97
C PRO A 37 -2.26 -2.58 8.50
N GLU A 38 -3.53 -2.44 8.23
CA GLU A 38 -4.05 -2.48 6.87
C GLU A 38 -4.39 -1.07 6.38
N VAL A 39 -3.83 -0.73 5.24
CA VAL A 39 -4.11 0.51 4.53
C VAL A 39 -4.95 0.15 3.30
N LYS A 40 -5.98 0.93 3.02
CA LYS A 40 -6.80 0.74 1.82
C LYS A 40 -6.39 1.73 0.76
N VAL A 41 -6.20 1.23 -0.46
CA VAL A 41 -5.89 2.06 -1.62
C VAL A 41 -6.99 1.88 -2.65
N TYR A 42 -7.72 2.94 -2.91
CA TYR A 42 -8.73 2.98 -3.97
C TYR A 42 -8.05 3.54 -5.21
N THR A 43 -8.18 2.86 -6.33
CA THR A 43 -7.59 3.30 -7.58
C THR A 43 -8.57 3.16 -8.74
N LYS A 44 -8.54 4.13 -9.64
CA LYS A 44 -9.30 4.09 -10.89
C LYS A 44 -8.71 3.07 -11.87
N ALA A 45 -7.45 2.69 -11.68
CA ALA A 45 -6.78 1.75 -12.57
C ALA A 45 -7.47 0.39 -12.58
N VAL A 46 -7.34 -0.31 -13.71
CA VAL A 46 -7.82 -1.68 -13.85
C VAL A 46 -6.68 -2.64 -13.49
N PRO A 47 -6.97 -3.85 -13.01
CA PRO A 47 -5.93 -4.81 -12.63
C PRO A 47 -5.36 -5.53 -13.84
N VAL A 48 -4.76 -4.79 -14.77
CA VAL A 48 -4.25 -5.30 -16.04
C VAL A 48 -2.80 -4.86 -16.21
N ASP A 49 -1.93 -5.81 -16.58
CA ASP A 49 -0.54 -5.55 -16.98
C ASP A 49 0.27 -4.74 -15.96
N GLY A 50 0.02 -4.97 -14.69
CA GLY A 50 0.75 -4.29 -13.62
C GLY A 50 0.38 -2.82 -13.43
N LYS A 51 -0.62 -2.32 -14.12
CA LYS A 51 -1.05 -0.92 -14.01
C LYS A 51 -1.50 -0.58 -12.58
N ALA A 52 -2.25 -1.48 -11.96
CA ALA A 52 -2.73 -1.27 -10.61
C ALA A 52 -1.54 -1.20 -9.62
N ASN A 53 -0.53 -2.04 -9.81
CA ASN A 53 0.66 -2.03 -8.94
C ASN A 53 1.41 -0.71 -9.04
N LYS A 54 1.60 -0.21 -10.25
CA LYS A 54 2.26 1.09 -10.46
C LYS A 54 1.48 2.21 -9.81
N GLU A 55 0.16 2.18 -9.97
CA GLU A 55 -0.70 3.20 -9.41
C GLU A 55 -0.70 3.15 -7.88
N VAL A 56 -0.71 1.96 -7.29
CA VAL A 56 -0.63 1.80 -5.84
C VAL A 56 0.66 2.43 -5.30
N ILE A 57 1.78 2.13 -5.92
CA ILE A 57 3.07 2.70 -5.51
C ILE A 57 3.04 4.23 -5.64
N SER A 58 2.50 4.73 -6.74
CA SER A 58 2.39 6.16 -7.00
C SER A 58 1.55 6.88 -5.94
N LEU A 59 0.39 6.31 -5.63
CA LEU A 59 -0.53 6.88 -4.65
C LEU A 59 0.06 6.84 -3.24
N LEU A 60 0.72 5.75 -2.88
CA LEU A 60 1.38 5.63 -1.58
C LEU A 60 2.55 6.61 -1.47
N ALA A 61 3.34 6.75 -2.52
CA ALA A 61 4.46 7.69 -2.53
C ALA A 61 3.99 9.12 -2.30
N GLU A 62 2.93 9.51 -2.99
CA GLU A 62 2.34 10.83 -2.84
C GLU A 62 1.78 11.04 -1.44
N ALA A 63 1.00 10.09 -0.94
CA ALA A 63 0.36 10.19 0.37
C ALA A 63 1.36 10.19 1.51
N MET A 64 2.47 9.47 1.37
CA MET A 64 3.49 9.35 2.41
C MET A 64 4.61 10.39 2.26
N GLY A 65 4.63 11.14 1.17
CA GLY A 65 5.68 12.11 0.92
C GLY A 65 7.04 11.48 0.68
N LYS A 66 7.07 10.30 0.06
CA LYS A 66 8.31 9.56 -0.23
C LYS A 66 8.48 9.29 -1.71
N PRO A 67 9.73 9.14 -2.19
CA PRO A 67 9.98 8.77 -3.58
C PRO A 67 9.46 7.36 -3.87
N LYS A 68 8.98 7.14 -5.08
CA LYS A 68 8.50 5.82 -5.52
C LYS A 68 9.55 4.73 -5.37
N SER A 69 10.82 5.08 -5.56
CA SER A 69 11.93 4.13 -5.48
C SER A 69 12.11 3.53 -4.08
N LYS A 70 11.51 4.13 -3.07
CA LYS A 70 11.59 3.63 -1.69
C LYS A 70 10.40 2.76 -1.29
N ILE A 71 9.46 2.57 -2.20
CA ILE A 71 8.24 1.79 -1.95
C ILE A 71 8.22 0.61 -2.90
N ARG A 72 8.00 -0.59 -2.37
CA ARG A 72 7.89 -1.78 -3.20
C ARG A 72 6.84 -2.74 -2.65
N ILE A 73 6.33 -3.56 -3.55
CA ILE A 73 5.40 -4.62 -3.20
C ILE A 73 6.21 -5.87 -2.89
N ALA A 74 6.24 -6.26 -1.61
CA ALA A 74 7.02 -7.40 -1.16
C ALA A 74 6.31 -8.73 -1.45
N LYS A 75 4.96 -8.74 -1.38
CA LYS A 75 4.15 -9.92 -1.65
C LYS A 75 2.82 -9.51 -2.25
N GLY A 76 2.18 -10.42 -2.98
CA GLY A 76 0.84 -10.22 -3.48
C GLY A 76 0.75 -9.38 -4.74
N GLU A 77 1.73 -9.46 -5.62
CA GLU A 77 1.75 -8.67 -6.86
C GLU A 77 0.52 -8.88 -7.73
N THR A 78 -0.04 -10.07 -7.72
CA THR A 78 -1.24 -10.41 -8.51
C THR A 78 -2.51 -10.44 -7.68
N SER A 79 -2.41 -10.10 -6.40
CA SER A 79 -3.54 -10.12 -5.47
C SER A 79 -4.02 -8.70 -5.17
N ASN A 80 -5.27 -8.56 -4.75
CA ASN A 80 -5.78 -7.28 -4.26
C ASN A 80 -5.32 -6.99 -2.82
N LYS A 81 -4.75 -7.97 -2.15
CA LYS A 81 -4.16 -7.78 -0.82
C LYS A 81 -2.64 -7.93 -0.95
N LYS A 82 -1.92 -6.87 -0.67
CA LYS A 82 -0.49 -6.79 -0.90
C LYS A 82 0.25 -6.45 0.38
N ILE A 83 1.50 -6.88 0.46
CA ILE A 83 2.40 -6.46 1.53
C ILE A 83 3.33 -5.41 0.93
N ILE A 84 3.34 -4.25 1.53
CA ILE A 84 4.14 -3.11 1.08
C ILE A 84 5.34 -2.95 2.00
N GLU A 85 6.48 -2.71 1.41
CA GLU A 85 7.71 -2.41 2.14
C GLU A 85 8.21 -1.05 1.73
N VAL A 86 8.52 -0.21 2.72
CA VAL A 86 8.98 1.15 2.51
C VAL A 86 10.35 1.30 3.17
N ASP A 87 11.33 1.75 2.39
CA ASP A 87 12.67 2.04 2.90
C ASP A 87 12.68 3.42 3.53
N ASP A 88 13.38 3.55 4.63
CA ASP A 88 13.54 4.82 5.33
C ASP A 88 14.62 5.71 4.71
#